data_eccd7811a54a73d787d9e0962e132636
#
_entry.id   eccd7811a54a73d787d9e0962e132636
#
_cell.length_a   1.000
_cell.length_b   1.000
_cell.length_c   1.000
_cell.angle_alpha   90.00
_cell.angle_beta   90.00
_cell.angle_gamma   90.00
#
_symmetry.space_group_name_H-M   'P 1'
#
loop_
_entity.id
_entity.type
_entity.pdbx_description
1 polymer ?
#
loop_
_entity_poly.entity_id
_entity_poly.type
_entity_poly.pdbx_seq_one_letter_code
_entity_poly.pdbx_strand_id
1 'polypeptide(L)'
;MYQLNFEGCTLYDPRIPSLIIWDVSVHLAVDEAGSMSFTLPGDHPYLNQLTMLKGRLELLGDDVPIFRGRILSDTLNFDGTHTVEAEGQLACLNDSLVPPFSFPSDYEESAEYEQAENVVAFWLGKLLDSHNAQVSAEQQIKLGSVTVTDPNNYIARSCEDWQTTWTCITSRLTSSALGGHLLVRYEADCTYLDYLADYPLSNTQSVHYAGNLLELTDGIDATELYTAILPVGADGLTVAALPDEELTEDLVKAGQLIYSRAAVERYGWIVSAQHWDDVTEAGNLLDKAKALLAQSGVLATRTISVMAVDLHTTDADIAALRVGRYTDVISEPHGLSARYVIAELE
;
A
#
# COMPACT_ATOMS: atom_id res chain seq x y z
N MET A 1 -19.65 -5.42 16.21
CA MET A 1 -20.38 -6.60 15.63
C MET A 1 -20.13 -6.64 14.14
N TYR A 2 -19.79 -7.83 13.58
CA TYR A 2 -19.49 -7.96 12.14
C TYR A 2 -20.73 -8.36 11.36
N GLN A 3 -20.90 -7.76 10.17
CA GLN A 3 -21.93 -8.10 9.19
C GLN A 3 -21.29 -8.20 7.80
N LEU A 4 -21.72 -9.15 6.98
CA LEU A 4 -21.32 -9.29 5.60
C LEU A 4 -22.51 -9.09 4.69
N ASN A 5 -22.39 -8.15 3.78
CA ASN A 5 -23.46 -7.81 2.81
C ASN A 5 -22.94 -7.99 1.38
N PHE A 6 -23.84 -8.40 0.49
CA PHE A 6 -23.63 -8.46 -0.94
C PHE A 6 -24.85 -7.86 -1.67
N GLU A 7 -24.65 -6.81 -2.46
CA GLU A 7 -25.70 -6.14 -3.23
C GLU A 7 -26.96 -5.78 -2.40
N GLY A 8 -26.74 -5.34 -1.15
CA GLY A 8 -27.83 -5.02 -0.23
C GLY A 8 -28.49 -6.21 0.46
N CYS A 9 -28.09 -7.46 0.13
CA CYS A 9 -28.50 -8.65 0.84
C CYS A 9 -27.49 -8.94 1.96
N THR A 10 -27.99 -9.20 3.16
CA THR A 10 -27.13 -9.61 4.29
C THR A 10 -26.79 -11.09 4.18
N LEU A 11 -25.53 -11.41 3.89
CA LEU A 11 -25.02 -12.78 3.88
C LEU A 11 -24.75 -13.31 5.28
N TYR A 12 -24.29 -12.44 6.16
CA TYR A 12 -24.02 -12.79 7.55
C TYR A 12 -24.44 -11.68 8.50
N ASP A 13 -25.18 -12.08 9.52
CA ASP A 13 -25.49 -11.26 10.70
C ASP A 13 -25.61 -12.22 11.88
N PRO A 14 -24.83 -12.08 12.94
CA PRO A 14 -24.87 -13.01 14.09
C PRO A 14 -26.20 -13.02 14.83
N ARG A 15 -27.08 -12.04 14.58
CA ARG A 15 -28.44 -11.98 15.11
C ARG A 15 -29.44 -12.85 14.34
N ILE A 16 -29.06 -13.33 13.15
CA ILE A 16 -29.93 -14.09 12.23
C ILE A 16 -29.37 -15.51 12.10
N PRO A 17 -29.93 -16.50 12.81
CA PRO A 17 -29.39 -17.86 12.85
C PRO A 17 -29.33 -18.61 11.49
N SER A 18 -30.10 -18.17 10.50
CA SER A 18 -30.10 -18.78 9.18
C SER A 18 -29.03 -18.21 8.23
N LEU A 19 -28.35 -17.13 8.62
CA LEU A 19 -27.29 -16.49 7.84
C LEU A 19 -25.95 -16.86 8.44
N ILE A 20 -25.47 -18.06 8.15
CA ILE A 20 -24.24 -18.62 8.70
C ILE A 20 -23.14 -18.57 7.65
N ILE A 21 -21.99 -18.08 8.05
CA ILE A 21 -20.72 -18.23 7.37
C ILE A 21 -19.65 -18.65 8.37
N TRP A 22 -18.58 -19.25 7.89
CA TRP A 22 -17.42 -19.62 8.72
C TRP A 22 -16.12 -19.53 7.92
N ASP A 23 -14.99 -19.77 8.57
CA ASP A 23 -13.64 -19.66 8.00
C ASP A 23 -13.44 -18.31 7.30
N VAL A 24 -13.89 -17.24 7.96
CA VAL A 24 -13.75 -15.89 7.43
C VAL A 24 -12.33 -15.41 7.70
N SER A 25 -11.61 -15.06 6.62
CA SER A 25 -10.34 -14.37 6.69
C SER A 25 -10.41 -13.08 5.86
N VAL A 26 -9.86 -12.02 6.38
CA VAL A 26 -9.80 -10.70 5.71
C VAL A 26 -8.38 -10.19 5.79
N HIS A 27 -7.73 -10.08 4.64
CA HIS A 27 -6.41 -9.52 4.51
C HIS A 27 -6.49 -8.06 4.04
N LEU A 28 -5.94 -7.16 4.83
CA LEU A 28 -5.83 -5.74 4.53
C LEU A 28 -4.37 -5.33 4.59
N ALA A 29 -3.86 -4.64 3.57
CA ALA A 29 -2.50 -4.17 3.54
C ALA A 29 -2.38 -2.78 2.90
N VAL A 30 -1.29 -2.10 3.23
CA VAL A 30 -0.86 -0.87 2.57
C VAL A 30 -0.38 -1.20 1.17
N ASP A 31 -0.64 -0.32 0.20
CA ASP A 31 -0.25 -0.47 -1.21
C ASP A 31 -0.89 -1.66 -1.95
N GLU A 32 -1.88 -2.31 -1.35
CA GLU A 32 -2.57 -3.48 -1.90
C GLU A 32 -4.09 -3.29 -1.95
N ALA A 33 -4.73 -4.13 -2.76
CA ALA A 33 -6.19 -4.15 -2.84
C ALA A 33 -6.84 -4.78 -1.61
N GLY A 34 -6.13 -5.69 -0.94
CA GLY A 34 -6.68 -6.55 0.07
C GLY A 34 -7.50 -7.71 -0.50
N SER A 35 -7.84 -8.68 0.34
CA SER A 35 -8.64 -9.84 -0.02
C SER A 35 -9.53 -10.31 1.13
N MET A 36 -10.51 -11.14 0.81
CA MET A 36 -11.38 -11.77 1.79
C MET A 36 -11.74 -13.18 1.31
N SER A 37 -11.80 -14.12 2.24
CA SER A 37 -12.36 -15.45 1.98
C SER A 37 -13.35 -15.84 3.08
N PHE A 38 -14.33 -16.64 2.71
CA PHE A 38 -15.31 -17.19 3.64
C PHE A 38 -15.99 -18.43 3.07
N THR A 39 -16.59 -19.24 3.94
CA THR A 39 -17.30 -20.44 3.55
C THR A 39 -18.80 -20.30 3.86
N LEU A 40 -19.65 -20.73 2.93
CA LEU A 40 -21.11 -20.75 3.02
C LEU A 40 -21.64 -22.19 3.00
N PRO A 41 -22.75 -22.51 3.69
CA PRO A 41 -23.45 -23.76 3.49
C PRO A 41 -24.15 -23.77 2.13
N GLY A 42 -24.28 -24.96 1.50
CA GLY A 42 -24.94 -25.12 0.20
C GLY A 42 -26.43 -24.75 0.16
N ASP A 43 -27.07 -24.66 1.33
CA ASP A 43 -28.46 -24.21 1.49
C ASP A 43 -28.58 -22.75 1.96
N HIS A 44 -27.49 -21.99 1.90
CA HIS A 44 -27.52 -20.57 2.27
C HIS A 44 -28.55 -19.79 1.44
N PRO A 45 -29.46 -18.99 2.07
CA PRO A 45 -30.59 -18.36 1.36
C PRO A 45 -30.20 -17.49 0.16
N TYR A 46 -29.01 -16.89 0.17
CA TYR A 46 -28.53 -15.96 -0.83
C TYR A 46 -27.41 -16.52 -1.73
N LEU A 47 -27.06 -17.81 -1.62
CA LEU A 47 -25.99 -18.43 -2.40
C LEU A 47 -26.16 -18.19 -3.91
N ASN A 48 -27.37 -18.40 -4.42
CA ASN A 48 -27.69 -18.23 -5.85
C ASN A 48 -27.71 -16.77 -6.35
N GLN A 49 -27.53 -15.81 -5.45
CA GLN A 49 -27.48 -14.39 -5.79
C GLN A 49 -26.05 -13.88 -5.93
N LEU A 50 -25.08 -14.68 -5.49
CA LEU A 50 -23.67 -14.33 -5.62
C LEU A 50 -23.28 -14.30 -7.09
N THR A 51 -22.68 -13.20 -7.50
CA THR A 51 -22.18 -13.01 -8.86
C THR A 51 -20.71 -12.62 -8.82
N MET A 52 -19.89 -13.26 -9.66
CA MET A 52 -18.46 -12.99 -9.73
C MET A 52 -18.20 -11.70 -10.51
N LEU A 53 -17.20 -10.95 -10.10
CA LEU A 53 -16.72 -9.70 -10.71
C LEU A 53 -17.76 -8.58 -10.80
N LYS A 54 -18.97 -8.83 -10.35
CA LYS A 54 -20.08 -7.88 -10.36
C LYS A 54 -20.74 -7.85 -9.00
N GLY A 55 -21.16 -6.66 -8.62
CA GLY A 55 -21.78 -6.45 -7.30
C GLY A 55 -20.74 -6.13 -6.23
N ARG A 56 -21.23 -5.48 -5.18
CA ARG A 56 -20.42 -5.04 -4.05
C ARG A 56 -20.54 -6.02 -2.89
N LEU A 57 -19.41 -6.60 -2.49
CA LEU A 57 -19.25 -7.29 -1.21
C LEU A 57 -18.75 -6.27 -0.18
N GLU A 58 -19.38 -6.22 0.99
CA GLU A 58 -19.03 -5.27 2.03
C GLU A 58 -19.04 -5.93 3.40
N LEU A 59 -17.90 -5.89 4.09
CA LEU A 59 -17.79 -6.27 5.48
C LEU A 59 -17.88 -5.03 6.36
N LEU A 60 -18.83 -5.05 7.27
CA LEU A 60 -19.03 -4.00 8.28
C LEU A 60 -18.57 -4.49 9.65
N GLY A 61 -17.91 -3.61 10.40
CA GLY A 61 -17.69 -3.74 11.83
C GLY A 61 -18.35 -2.58 12.55
N ASP A 62 -19.37 -2.86 13.39
CA ASP A 62 -20.19 -1.86 14.05
C ASP A 62 -20.72 -0.78 13.10
N ASP A 63 -21.35 -1.23 12.01
CA ASP A 63 -21.91 -0.42 10.94
C ASP A 63 -20.86 0.45 10.16
N VAL A 64 -19.57 0.25 10.38
CA VAL A 64 -18.49 0.93 9.67
C VAL A 64 -17.87 -0.03 8.67
N PRO A 65 -17.72 0.35 7.39
CA PRO A 65 -17.06 -0.49 6.40
C PRO A 65 -15.59 -0.75 6.77
N ILE A 66 -15.23 -2.04 6.79
CA ILE A 66 -13.86 -2.52 7.01
C ILE A 66 -13.24 -2.94 5.68
N PHE A 67 -14.03 -3.63 4.85
CA PHE A 67 -13.63 -4.12 3.56
C PHE A 67 -14.76 -3.90 2.55
N ARG A 68 -14.40 -3.46 1.35
CA ARG A 68 -15.24 -3.46 0.17
C ARG A 68 -14.49 -4.12 -0.96
N GLY A 69 -15.23 -4.91 -1.72
CA GLY A 69 -14.65 -5.61 -2.85
C GLY A 69 -15.70 -6.31 -3.69
N ARG A 70 -15.25 -7.27 -4.47
CA ARG A 70 -16.08 -8.10 -5.33
C ARG A 70 -15.69 -9.56 -5.23
N ILE A 71 -16.62 -10.45 -5.49
CA ILE A 71 -16.37 -11.89 -5.49
C ILE A 71 -15.55 -12.24 -6.73
N LEU A 72 -14.44 -12.94 -6.51
CA LEU A 72 -13.53 -13.40 -7.54
C LEU A 72 -13.83 -14.86 -7.93
N SER A 73 -14.07 -15.73 -6.93
CA SER A 73 -14.33 -17.14 -7.16
C SER A 73 -15.36 -17.69 -6.17
N ASP A 74 -16.05 -18.75 -6.60
CA ASP A 74 -16.94 -19.58 -5.79
C ASP A 74 -16.60 -21.05 -6.09
N THR A 75 -16.15 -21.78 -5.09
CA THR A 75 -15.75 -23.18 -5.22
C THR A 75 -16.69 -24.07 -4.41
N LEU A 76 -17.42 -24.95 -5.12
CA LEU A 76 -18.23 -25.99 -4.48
C LEU A 76 -17.31 -27.09 -3.94
N ASN A 77 -17.35 -27.33 -2.65
CA ASN A 77 -16.60 -28.36 -1.96
C ASN A 77 -17.34 -29.71 -1.98
N PHE A 78 -16.58 -30.78 -1.70
CA PHE A 78 -17.12 -32.15 -1.67
C PHE A 78 -18.27 -32.36 -0.68
N ASP A 79 -18.27 -31.63 0.43
CA ASP A 79 -19.29 -31.69 1.49
C ASP A 79 -20.52 -30.83 1.19
N GLY A 80 -20.55 -30.17 0.02
CA GLY A 80 -21.64 -29.31 -0.43
C GLY A 80 -21.57 -27.87 0.08
N THR A 81 -20.47 -27.50 0.72
CA THR A 81 -20.20 -26.11 1.11
C THR A 81 -19.61 -25.32 -0.05
N HIS A 82 -19.64 -24.00 0.01
CA HIS A 82 -19.06 -23.09 -0.96
C HIS A 82 -17.98 -22.23 -0.33
N THR A 83 -16.77 -22.30 -0.83
CA THR A 83 -15.70 -21.37 -0.47
C THR A 83 -15.67 -20.23 -1.47
N VAL A 84 -15.87 -19.02 -0.97
CA VAL A 84 -15.90 -17.78 -1.75
C VAL A 84 -14.63 -16.99 -1.47
N GLU A 85 -13.97 -16.56 -2.55
CA GLU A 85 -12.84 -15.64 -2.50
C GLU A 85 -13.25 -14.30 -3.11
N ALA A 86 -12.80 -13.23 -2.50
CA ALA A 86 -13.05 -11.86 -2.93
C ALA A 86 -11.78 -11.03 -2.92
N GLU A 87 -11.70 -10.10 -3.84
CA GLU A 87 -10.63 -9.10 -3.92
C GLU A 87 -11.17 -7.72 -3.53
N GLY A 88 -10.29 -6.91 -2.92
CA GLY A 88 -10.65 -5.56 -2.50
C GLY A 88 -10.86 -4.60 -3.68
N GLN A 89 -11.52 -3.49 -3.41
CA GLN A 89 -11.99 -2.58 -4.45
C GLN A 89 -10.89 -1.96 -5.30
N LEU A 90 -9.65 -1.80 -4.80
CA LEU A 90 -8.53 -1.31 -5.63
C LEU A 90 -8.21 -2.25 -6.79
N ALA A 91 -8.54 -3.54 -6.70
CA ALA A 91 -8.35 -4.48 -7.79
C ALA A 91 -9.16 -4.08 -9.05
N CYS A 92 -10.26 -3.35 -8.89
CA CYS A 92 -11.06 -2.81 -10.00
C CYS A 92 -10.25 -1.85 -10.91
N LEU A 93 -9.17 -1.27 -10.41
CA LEU A 93 -8.25 -0.45 -11.22
C LEU A 93 -7.55 -1.24 -12.33
N ASN A 94 -7.60 -2.58 -12.29
CA ASN A 94 -7.15 -3.44 -13.38
C ASN A 94 -8.20 -3.59 -14.50
N ASP A 95 -9.44 -3.18 -14.30
CA ASP A 95 -10.53 -3.32 -15.28
C ASP A 95 -10.57 -2.17 -16.28
N SER A 96 -9.77 -1.14 -16.07
CA SER A 96 -9.69 0.03 -16.94
C SER A 96 -8.29 0.20 -17.53
N LEU A 97 -8.23 0.79 -18.72
CA LEU A 97 -6.99 1.03 -19.44
C LEU A 97 -6.70 2.53 -19.50
N VAL A 98 -5.44 2.84 -19.28
CA VAL A 98 -4.88 4.18 -19.52
C VAL A 98 -4.29 4.20 -20.91
N PRO A 99 -4.75 5.10 -21.80
CA PRO A 99 -4.13 5.29 -23.12
C PRO A 99 -2.74 5.93 -22.99
N PRO A 100 -1.88 5.79 -24.00
CA PRO A 100 -0.63 6.53 -24.02
C PRO A 100 -0.85 8.05 -23.87
N PHE A 101 -0.05 8.69 -23.04
CA PHE A 101 -0.06 10.15 -22.84
C PHE A 101 1.31 10.65 -22.41
N SER A 102 1.57 11.92 -22.66
CA SER A 102 2.78 12.61 -22.22
C SER A 102 2.45 13.52 -21.03
N PHE A 103 3.18 13.36 -19.94
CA PHE A 103 3.00 14.21 -18.75
C PHE A 103 4.29 14.99 -18.43
N PRO A 104 4.26 16.29 -18.21
CA PRO A 104 3.05 17.16 -18.12
C PRO A 104 2.54 17.69 -19.47
N SER A 105 3.22 17.48 -20.58
CA SER A 105 3.03 18.19 -21.87
C SER A 105 1.59 18.22 -22.38
N ASP A 106 0.85 17.12 -22.21
CA ASP A 106 -0.55 17.04 -22.68
C ASP A 106 -1.52 17.87 -21.79
N TYR A 107 -1.04 18.38 -20.66
CA TYR A 107 -1.84 19.08 -19.65
C TYR A 107 -1.36 20.52 -19.38
N GLU A 108 -0.14 20.90 -19.79
CA GLU A 108 0.47 22.20 -19.47
C GLU A 108 -0.38 23.42 -19.81
N GLU A 109 -1.18 23.34 -20.90
CA GLU A 109 -2.07 24.42 -21.32
C GLU A 109 -3.45 24.40 -20.62
N SER A 110 -3.70 23.41 -19.74
CA SER A 110 -4.98 23.33 -19.05
C SER A 110 -5.02 24.22 -17.80
N ALA A 111 -6.11 24.98 -17.62
CA ALA A 111 -6.30 25.79 -16.42
C ALA A 111 -6.32 24.95 -15.12
N GLU A 112 -6.69 23.68 -15.21
CA GLU A 112 -6.70 22.76 -14.08
C GLU A 112 -5.28 22.40 -13.64
N TYR A 113 -4.36 22.20 -14.58
CA TYR A 113 -2.96 21.93 -14.28
C TYR A 113 -2.26 23.17 -13.72
N GLU A 114 -2.49 24.34 -14.32
CA GLU A 114 -1.93 25.61 -13.84
C GLU A 114 -2.35 25.96 -12.40
N GLN A 115 -3.54 25.54 -11.98
CA GLN A 115 -4.08 25.76 -10.64
C GLN A 115 -3.80 24.62 -9.66
N ALA A 116 -3.17 23.55 -10.10
CA ALA A 116 -2.88 22.40 -9.27
C ALA A 116 -1.80 22.74 -8.23
N GLU A 117 -2.18 22.75 -6.96
CA GLU A 117 -1.23 22.93 -5.84
C GLU A 117 -0.29 21.72 -5.68
N ASN A 118 -0.75 20.54 -6.08
CA ASN A 118 0.00 19.29 -6.01
C ASN A 118 -0.11 18.53 -7.34
N VAL A 119 0.97 18.50 -8.08
CA VAL A 119 1.06 17.86 -9.41
C VAL A 119 0.82 16.35 -9.34
N VAL A 120 1.24 15.69 -8.24
CA VAL A 120 0.99 14.26 -8.02
C VAL A 120 -0.51 14.01 -7.83
N ALA A 121 -1.17 14.84 -7.04
CA ALA A 121 -2.62 14.77 -6.85
C ALA A 121 -3.39 14.98 -8.17
N PHE A 122 -2.97 15.96 -8.97
CA PHE A 122 -3.55 16.21 -10.29
C PHE A 122 -3.43 14.98 -11.18
N TRP A 123 -2.22 14.42 -11.30
CA TRP A 123 -1.95 13.26 -12.13
C TRP A 123 -2.77 12.03 -11.69
N LEU A 124 -2.76 11.72 -10.40
CA LEU A 124 -3.53 10.61 -9.84
C LEU A 124 -5.04 10.81 -10.04
N GLY A 125 -5.52 12.04 -9.87
CA GLY A 125 -6.91 12.40 -10.13
C GLY A 125 -7.32 12.12 -11.58
N LYS A 126 -6.49 12.50 -12.56
CA LYS A 126 -6.76 12.22 -13.99
C LYS A 126 -6.82 10.73 -14.31
N LEU A 127 -5.98 9.91 -13.68
CA LEU A 127 -6.06 8.46 -13.84
C LEU A 127 -7.35 7.88 -13.26
N LEU A 128 -7.74 8.32 -12.07
CA LEU A 128 -8.99 7.89 -11.44
C LEU A 128 -10.22 8.37 -12.21
N ASP A 129 -10.22 9.58 -12.76
CA ASP A 129 -11.28 10.08 -13.63
C ASP A 129 -11.42 9.22 -14.90
N SER A 130 -10.28 8.85 -15.52
CA SER A 130 -10.25 7.93 -16.66
C SER A 130 -10.80 6.55 -16.31
N HIS A 131 -10.40 6.00 -15.16
CA HIS A 131 -10.94 4.75 -14.62
C HIS A 131 -12.46 4.84 -14.42
N ASN A 132 -12.91 5.85 -13.68
CA ASN A 132 -14.32 6.03 -13.32
C ASN A 132 -15.25 6.21 -14.54
N ALA A 133 -14.71 6.72 -15.65
CA ALA A 133 -15.45 6.82 -16.92
C ALA A 133 -15.62 5.47 -17.63
N GLN A 134 -14.84 4.44 -17.31
CA GLN A 134 -14.82 3.14 -17.96
C GLN A 134 -15.58 2.05 -17.20
N VAL A 135 -15.85 2.27 -15.90
CA VAL A 135 -16.39 1.24 -15.00
C VAL A 135 -17.77 1.60 -14.44
N SER A 136 -18.44 0.63 -13.83
CA SER A 136 -19.74 0.86 -13.17
C SER A 136 -19.60 1.68 -11.89
N ALA A 137 -20.70 2.26 -11.42
CA ALA A 137 -20.70 3.12 -10.23
C ALA A 137 -20.16 2.42 -8.96
N GLU A 138 -20.35 1.10 -8.83
CA GLU A 138 -19.89 0.32 -7.68
C GLU A 138 -18.35 0.14 -7.67
N GLN A 139 -17.70 0.26 -8.84
CA GLN A 139 -16.27 0.09 -9.02
C GLN A 139 -15.51 1.43 -8.98
N GLN A 140 -16.22 2.55 -8.95
CA GLN A 140 -15.61 3.87 -8.95
C GLN A 140 -14.84 4.16 -7.66
N ILE A 141 -13.70 4.83 -7.82
CA ILE A 141 -12.80 5.22 -6.74
C ILE A 141 -12.53 6.72 -6.87
N LYS A 142 -12.71 7.45 -5.79
CA LYS A 142 -12.41 8.89 -5.74
C LYS A 142 -11.00 9.14 -5.22
N LEU A 143 -10.43 10.24 -5.68
CA LEU A 143 -9.19 10.74 -5.10
C LEU A 143 -9.47 11.21 -3.66
N GLY A 144 -8.66 10.71 -2.74
CA GLY A 144 -8.65 11.13 -1.35
C GLY A 144 -7.55 12.17 -1.06
N SER A 145 -6.89 12.02 0.07
CA SER A 145 -5.79 12.90 0.47
C SER A 145 -4.51 12.51 -0.25
N VAL A 146 -3.81 13.48 -0.85
CA VAL A 146 -2.49 13.28 -1.45
C VAL A 146 -1.52 14.24 -0.78
N THR A 147 -0.60 13.70 0.01
CA THR A 147 0.43 14.48 0.72
C THR A 147 1.83 14.31 0.15
N VAL A 148 2.03 13.29 -0.70
CA VAL A 148 3.27 13.14 -1.49
C VAL A 148 3.33 14.26 -2.53
N THR A 149 4.49 14.89 -2.67
CA THR A 149 4.72 15.98 -3.62
C THR A 149 5.93 15.71 -4.49
N ASP A 150 5.90 16.20 -5.72
CA ASP A 150 7.04 16.18 -6.66
C ASP A 150 7.10 17.54 -7.39
N PRO A 151 7.52 18.61 -6.69
CA PRO A 151 7.45 19.97 -7.21
C PRO A 151 8.34 20.21 -8.44
N ASN A 152 9.32 19.36 -8.65
CA ASN A 152 10.24 19.48 -9.79
C ASN A 152 9.95 18.46 -10.91
N ASN A 153 8.87 17.69 -10.82
CA ASN A 153 8.53 16.64 -11.77
C ASN A 153 9.67 15.63 -12.03
N TYR A 154 10.39 15.23 -10.99
CA TYR A 154 11.51 14.28 -11.12
C TYR A 154 11.09 12.91 -11.61
N ILE A 155 9.88 12.49 -11.28
CA ILE A 155 9.38 11.19 -11.71
C ILE A 155 8.64 11.35 -13.04
N ALA A 156 9.12 10.65 -14.07
CA ALA A 156 8.42 10.57 -15.35
C ALA A 156 7.07 9.87 -15.17
N ARG A 157 5.99 10.59 -15.44
CA ARG A 157 4.61 10.09 -15.29
C ARG A 157 3.89 9.90 -16.62
N SER A 158 4.61 9.99 -17.73
CA SER A 158 4.09 9.63 -19.04
C SER A 158 3.85 8.12 -19.18
N CYS A 159 2.94 7.76 -20.05
CA CYS A 159 2.61 6.38 -20.38
C CYS A 159 2.80 6.19 -21.88
N GLU A 160 3.71 5.30 -22.31
CA GLU A 160 4.04 5.12 -23.73
C GLU A 160 3.11 4.11 -24.41
N ASP A 161 2.60 3.13 -23.64
CA ASP A 161 1.73 2.05 -24.10
C ASP A 161 0.46 1.95 -23.25
N TRP A 162 -0.53 1.24 -23.79
CA TRP A 162 -1.74 0.90 -23.04
C TRP A 162 -1.41 0.02 -21.85
N GLN A 163 -1.82 0.42 -20.67
CA GLN A 163 -1.66 -0.37 -19.44
C GLN A 163 -2.88 -0.20 -18.53
N THR A 164 -3.03 -1.10 -17.55
CA THR A 164 -4.12 -0.95 -16.58
C THR A 164 -3.88 0.26 -15.71
N THR A 165 -4.95 0.86 -15.20
CA THR A 165 -4.85 2.01 -14.30
C THR A 165 -4.02 1.66 -13.06
N TRP A 166 -4.19 0.45 -12.51
CA TRP A 166 -3.38 -0.03 -11.38
C TRP A 166 -1.89 -0.08 -11.70
N THR A 167 -1.52 -0.70 -12.82
CA THR A 167 -0.11 -0.77 -13.25
C THR A 167 0.48 0.63 -13.45
N CYS A 168 -0.27 1.55 -14.05
CA CYS A 168 0.18 2.93 -14.23
C CYS A 168 0.44 3.62 -12.90
N ILE A 169 -0.48 3.49 -11.92
CA ILE A 169 -0.34 4.08 -10.59
C ILE A 169 0.86 3.48 -9.86
N THR A 170 0.95 2.16 -9.73
CA THR A 170 1.99 1.51 -8.93
C THR A 170 3.38 1.71 -9.51
N SER A 171 3.55 1.59 -10.82
CA SER A 171 4.85 1.77 -11.47
C SER A 171 5.39 3.21 -11.38
N ARG A 172 4.52 4.21 -11.23
CA ARG A 172 4.92 5.63 -11.20
C ARG A 172 4.92 6.24 -9.80
N LEU A 173 4.21 5.64 -8.85
CA LEU A 173 4.15 6.12 -7.47
C LEU A 173 4.89 5.20 -6.51
N THR A 174 4.33 4.04 -6.19
CA THR A 174 4.86 3.16 -5.14
C THR A 174 6.20 2.52 -5.49
N SER A 175 6.44 2.22 -6.76
CA SER A 175 7.74 1.73 -7.25
C SER A 175 8.74 2.83 -7.56
N SER A 176 8.38 4.09 -7.32
CA SER A 176 9.22 5.24 -7.63
C SER A 176 10.01 5.73 -6.42
N ALA A 177 10.98 6.62 -6.68
CA ALA A 177 11.76 7.27 -5.62
C ALA A 177 10.97 8.33 -4.83
N LEU A 178 9.69 8.56 -5.14
CA LEU A 178 8.85 9.48 -4.36
C LEU A 178 8.56 8.95 -2.96
N GLY A 179 8.56 7.62 -2.80
CA GLY A 179 8.07 6.99 -1.58
C GLY A 179 6.56 7.23 -1.40
N GLY A 180 6.09 7.14 -0.15
CA GLY A 180 4.68 7.26 0.19
C GLY A 180 3.93 5.95 0.07
N HIS A 181 2.66 5.97 0.49
CA HIS A 181 1.84 4.77 0.66
C HIS A 181 0.43 5.01 0.15
N LEU A 182 -0.12 4.03 -0.57
CA LEU A 182 -1.51 4.01 -1.00
C LEU A 182 -2.37 3.38 0.10
N LEU A 183 -3.40 4.08 0.50
CA LEU A 183 -4.37 3.61 1.49
C LEU A 183 -5.79 3.71 0.94
N VAL A 184 -6.57 2.67 1.21
CA VAL A 184 -8.01 2.66 0.92
C VAL A 184 -8.78 3.20 2.11
N ARG A 185 -9.69 4.11 1.85
CA ARG A 185 -10.62 4.62 2.87
C ARG A 185 -12.04 4.46 2.38
N TYR A 186 -12.85 3.75 3.17
CA TYR A 186 -14.25 3.50 2.88
C TYR A 186 -15.12 4.52 3.62
N GLU A 187 -15.88 5.30 2.86
CA GLU A 187 -16.91 6.19 3.37
C GLU A 187 -18.30 5.65 2.99
N ALA A 188 -19.36 6.20 3.58
CA ALA A 188 -20.71 5.70 3.34
C ALA A 188 -21.11 5.70 1.85
N ASP A 189 -20.68 6.71 1.11
CA ASP A 189 -21.05 6.94 -0.28
C ASP A 189 -20.06 6.39 -1.31
N CYS A 190 -18.78 6.26 -0.92
CA CYS A 190 -17.72 6.00 -1.89
C CYS A 190 -16.49 5.38 -1.25
N THR A 191 -15.61 4.85 -2.08
CA THR A 191 -14.25 4.45 -1.74
C THR A 191 -13.28 5.51 -2.21
N TYR A 192 -12.35 5.86 -1.33
CA TYR A 192 -11.30 6.84 -1.59
C TYR A 192 -9.94 6.17 -1.63
N LEU A 193 -9.10 6.63 -2.54
CA LEU A 193 -7.67 6.30 -2.59
C LEU A 193 -6.89 7.49 -2.05
N ASP A 194 -6.25 7.31 -0.90
CA ASP A 194 -5.32 8.27 -0.31
C ASP A 194 -3.88 7.89 -0.71
N TYR A 195 -3.02 8.88 -1.01
CA TYR A 195 -1.59 8.68 -1.25
C TYR A 195 -0.79 9.57 -0.32
N LEU A 196 -0.22 8.97 0.71
CA LEU A 196 0.32 9.67 1.87
C LEU A 196 1.85 9.51 1.95
N ALA A 197 2.54 10.62 2.24
CA ALA A 197 3.99 10.61 2.46
C ALA A 197 4.38 9.96 3.80
N ASP A 198 3.47 9.96 4.78
CA ASP A 198 3.62 9.35 6.09
C ASP A 198 2.24 8.98 6.64
N TYR A 199 2.19 8.24 7.73
CA TYR A 199 0.96 7.79 8.37
C TYR A 199 0.51 8.81 9.43
N PRO A 200 -0.59 9.57 9.19
CA PRO A 200 -0.96 10.68 10.07
C PRO A 200 -1.67 10.24 11.35
N LEU A 201 -2.09 8.98 11.43
CA LEU A 201 -2.98 8.48 12.49
C LEU A 201 -2.31 7.40 13.34
N SER A 202 -2.78 7.27 14.58
CA SER A 202 -2.41 6.19 15.49
C SER A 202 -3.65 5.41 15.91
N ASN A 203 -3.48 4.12 16.14
CA ASN A 203 -4.46 3.31 16.83
C ASN A 203 -4.52 3.72 18.31
N THR A 204 -5.67 3.65 18.93
CA THR A 204 -5.84 4.01 20.34
C THR A 204 -5.49 2.86 21.26
N GLN A 205 -5.61 1.63 20.77
CA GLN A 205 -5.15 0.45 21.50
C GLN A 205 -3.70 0.12 21.13
N SER A 206 -2.99 -0.45 22.09
CA SER A 206 -1.63 -0.95 21.95
C SER A 206 -1.61 -2.47 22.06
N VAL A 207 -0.52 -3.10 21.60
CA VAL A 207 -0.30 -4.54 21.72
C VAL A 207 0.69 -4.79 22.85
N HIS A 208 0.25 -5.53 23.87
CA HIS A 208 1.00 -5.74 25.10
C HIS A 208 1.21 -7.21 25.41
N TYR A 209 2.45 -7.57 25.81
CA TYR A 209 2.74 -8.84 26.46
C TYR A 209 1.94 -8.97 27.77
N ALA A 210 1.43 -10.17 28.04
CA ALA A 210 0.50 -10.45 29.16
C ALA A 210 -0.83 -9.67 29.12
N GLY A 211 -1.11 -9.00 28.01
CA GLY A 211 -2.38 -8.35 27.71
C GLY A 211 -3.06 -9.04 26.53
N ASN A 212 -2.93 -8.46 25.36
CA ASN A 212 -3.53 -8.94 24.10
C ASN A 212 -2.53 -9.55 23.11
N LEU A 213 -1.23 -9.49 23.35
CA LEU A 213 -0.21 -10.14 22.52
C LEU A 213 -0.21 -11.66 22.76
N LEU A 214 -0.43 -12.44 21.70
CA LEU A 214 -0.42 -13.91 21.74
C LEU A 214 0.90 -14.49 21.23
N GLU A 215 1.39 -14.01 20.08
CA GLU A 215 2.66 -14.42 19.48
C GLU A 215 3.43 -13.21 18.99
N LEU A 216 4.75 -13.32 18.99
CA LEU A 216 5.68 -12.32 18.48
C LEU A 216 6.77 -12.99 17.69
N THR A 217 6.98 -12.54 16.47
CA THR A 217 8.16 -12.86 15.67
C THR A 217 8.86 -11.55 15.32
N ASP A 218 10.14 -11.43 15.69
CA ASP A 218 10.98 -10.29 15.37
C ASP A 218 12.08 -10.76 14.43
N GLY A 219 11.91 -10.48 13.16
CA GLY A 219 12.80 -10.86 12.08
C GLY A 219 13.62 -9.69 11.57
N ILE A 220 14.90 -9.94 11.30
CA ILE A 220 15.75 -9.00 10.57
C ILE A 220 16.09 -9.64 9.24
N ASP A 221 15.61 -9.05 8.16
CA ASP A 221 15.98 -9.44 6.81
C ASP A 221 17.05 -8.50 6.27
N ALA A 222 18.17 -9.10 5.88
CA ALA A 222 19.31 -8.41 5.28
C ALA A 222 19.53 -8.84 3.80
N THR A 223 18.57 -9.54 3.20
CA THR A 223 18.71 -10.09 1.85
C THR A 223 18.92 -8.99 0.82
N GLU A 224 18.20 -7.89 0.96
CA GLU A 224 18.27 -6.71 0.08
C GLU A 224 19.17 -5.61 0.63
N LEU A 225 19.95 -5.92 1.70
CA LEU A 225 20.85 -4.94 2.30
C LEU A 225 22.01 -4.60 1.35
N TYR A 226 22.25 -3.32 1.16
CA TYR A 226 23.49 -2.82 0.59
C TYR A 226 24.04 -1.65 1.44
N THR A 227 25.36 -1.55 1.52
CA THR A 227 26.06 -0.52 2.31
C THR A 227 26.66 0.57 1.45
N ALA A 228 26.74 0.31 0.14
CA ALA A 228 27.23 1.22 -0.87
C ALA A 228 26.44 1.04 -2.16
N ILE A 229 26.29 2.10 -2.94
CA ILE A 229 25.70 2.05 -4.27
C ILE A 229 26.64 2.60 -5.32
N LEU A 230 26.55 2.02 -6.51
CA LEU A 230 27.09 2.56 -7.75
C LEU A 230 25.92 3.18 -8.52
N PRO A 231 25.75 4.52 -8.49
CA PRO A 231 24.69 5.14 -9.27
C PRO A 231 25.10 5.21 -10.73
N VAL A 232 24.17 4.79 -11.61
CA VAL A 232 24.34 4.77 -13.08
C VAL A 232 23.17 5.53 -13.71
N GLY A 233 23.47 6.58 -14.44
CA GLY A 233 22.51 7.37 -15.21
C GLY A 233 22.46 6.97 -16.67
N ALA A 234 21.81 7.82 -17.49
CA ALA A 234 21.71 7.65 -18.93
C ALA A 234 23.10 7.46 -19.57
N ASP A 235 23.16 6.62 -20.60
CA ASP A 235 24.39 6.34 -21.36
C ASP A 235 25.60 5.92 -20.51
N GLY A 236 25.34 5.31 -19.34
CA GLY A 236 26.38 4.88 -18.41
C GLY A 236 27.02 6.01 -17.62
N LEU A 237 26.36 7.15 -17.48
CA LEU A 237 26.77 8.26 -16.63
C LEU A 237 26.98 7.77 -15.20
N THR A 238 28.06 8.20 -14.55
CA THR A 238 28.32 7.94 -13.13
C THR A 238 28.70 9.24 -12.40
N VAL A 239 28.79 9.19 -11.09
CA VAL A 239 29.24 10.32 -10.25
C VAL A 239 30.76 10.50 -10.21
N ALA A 240 31.53 9.74 -11.03
CA ALA A 240 33.00 9.77 -11.03
C ALA A 240 33.61 11.14 -11.34
N ALA A 241 32.92 11.95 -12.16
CA ALA A 241 33.38 13.30 -12.54
C ALA A 241 33.26 14.32 -11.40
N LEU A 242 32.46 14.01 -10.36
CA LEU A 242 32.30 14.89 -9.19
C LEU A 242 33.44 14.65 -8.19
N PRO A 243 33.82 15.66 -7.39
CA PRO A 243 34.84 15.49 -6.36
C PRO A 243 34.38 14.49 -5.28
N ASP A 244 35.36 13.84 -4.66
CA ASP A 244 35.10 13.05 -3.46
C ASP A 244 34.79 13.98 -2.29
N GLU A 245 33.69 13.70 -1.60
CA GLU A 245 33.21 14.56 -0.52
C GLU A 245 32.41 13.80 0.55
N GLU A 246 32.35 14.36 1.73
CA GLU A 246 31.43 13.96 2.79
C GLU A 246 30.08 14.63 2.54
N LEU A 247 29.09 13.83 2.18
CA LEU A 247 27.75 14.33 1.83
C LEU A 247 26.91 14.65 3.07
N THR A 248 27.11 13.84 4.13
CA THR A 248 26.54 14.01 5.47
C THR A 248 27.52 13.44 6.50
N GLU A 249 27.17 13.44 7.79
CA GLU A 249 27.99 12.79 8.84
C GLU A 249 28.22 11.29 8.54
N ASP A 250 27.29 10.61 7.88
CA ASP A 250 27.34 9.18 7.58
C ASP A 250 27.63 8.88 6.10
N LEU A 251 27.07 9.66 5.17
CA LEU A 251 27.18 9.38 3.74
C LEU A 251 28.43 10.01 3.14
N VAL A 252 29.17 9.22 2.38
CA VAL A 252 30.40 9.61 1.70
C VAL A 252 30.32 9.24 0.22
N LYS A 253 30.73 10.17 -0.65
CA LYS A 253 31.01 9.93 -2.06
C LYS A 253 32.51 9.69 -2.21
N ALA A 254 32.91 8.54 -2.75
CA ALA A 254 34.28 8.18 -3.06
C ALA A 254 34.39 7.48 -4.44
N GLY A 255 35.08 8.10 -5.36
CA GLY A 255 35.18 7.62 -6.73
C GLY A 255 33.81 7.55 -7.41
N GLN A 256 33.36 6.36 -7.75
CA GLN A 256 32.03 6.11 -8.35
C GLN A 256 30.98 5.69 -7.34
N LEU A 257 31.36 5.47 -6.09
CA LEU A 257 30.50 4.93 -5.06
C LEU A 257 29.99 6.02 -4.13
N ILE A 258 28.78 5.79 -3.60
CA ILE A 258 28.24 6.48 -2.45
C ILE A 258 27.95 5.42 -1.39
N TYR A 259 28.40 5.63 -0.16
CA TYR A 259 28.26 4.64 0.90
C TYR A 259 27.97 5.26 2.27
N SER A 260 27.37 4.50 3.16
CA SER A 260 27.21 4.83 4.58
C SER A 260 28.40 4.27 5.38
N ARG A 261 29.07 5.13 6.15
CA ARG A 261 30.15 4.71 7.03
C ARG A 261 29.67 3.72 8.08
N ALA A 262 28.56 4.03 8.74
CA ALA A 262 28.00 3.20 9.80
C ALA A 262 27.59 1.83 9.29
N ALA A 263 27.00 1.77 8.08
CA ALA A 263 26.60 0.51 7.49
C ALA A 263 27.81 -0.32 7.04
N VAL A 264 28.81 0.29 6.43
CA VAL A 264 30.07 -0.41 6.06
C VAL A 264 30.80 -0.92 7.30
N GLU A 265 30.85 -0.14 8.38
CA GLU A 265 31.45 -0.59 9.63
C GLU A 265 30.71 -1.79 10.24
N ARG A 266 29.37 -1.77 10.16
CA ARG A 266 28.54 -2.80 10.78
C ARG A 266 28.44 -4.09 9.95
N TYR A 267 28.30 -3.97 8.61
CA TYR A 267 27.97 -5.09 7.73
C TYR A 267 29.04 -5.40 6.68
N GLY A 268 30.09 -4.57 6.59
CA GLY A 268 31.09 -4.67 5.53
C GLY A 268 30.65 -4.01 4.22
N TRP A 269 31.44 -4.18 3.17
CA TRP A 269 31.15 -3.65 1.85
C TRP A 269 30.18 -4.57 1.09
N ILE A 270 28.97 -4.08 0.84
CA ILE A 270 27.95 -4.72 0.02
C ILE A 270 27.51 -3.65 -1.00
N VAL A 271 27.89 -3.84 -2.26
CA VAL A 271 27.71 -2.82 -3.29
C VAL A 271 26.57 -3.24 -4.21
N SER A 272 25.60 -2.35 -4.43
CA SER A 272 24.52 -2.50 -5.40
C SER A 272 24.64 -1.47 -6.50
N ALA A 273 24.41 -1.86 -7.77
CA ALA A 273 24.28 -0.92 -8.88
C ALA A 273 22.82 -0.44 -8.96
N GLN A 274 22.65 0.89 -8.97
CA GLN A 274 21.33 1.50 -9.07
C GLN A 274 21.25 2.32 -10.35
N HIS A 275 20.22 2.06 -11.17
CA HIS A 275 20.07 2.65 -12.50
C HIS A 275 18.96 3.70 -12.53
N TRP A 276 19.26 4.86 -13.12
CA TRP A 276 18.33 5.95 -13.40
C TRP A 276 18.54 6.43 -14.83
N ASP A 277 17.98 5.71 -15.79
CA ASP A 277 18.20 5.91 -17.23
C ASP A 277 17.68 7.28 -17.72
N ASP A 278 16.86 7.96 -16.93
CA ASP A 278 16.34 9.30 -17.16
C ASP A 278 17.28 10.43 -16.70
N VAL A 279 18.37 10.11 -15.99
CA VAL A 279 19.27 11.11 -15.41
C VAL A 279 20.49 11.33 -16.30
N THR A 280 20.62 12.54 -16.84
CA THR A 280 21.71 12.94 -17.75
C THR A 280 22.79 13.80 -17.09
N GLU A 281 22.59 14.23 -15.83
CA GLU A 281 23.51 15.11 -15.10
C GLU A 281 24.03 14.43 -13.83
N ALA A 282 25.35 14.44 -13.64
CA ALA A 282 26.00 13.76 -12.50
C ALA A 282 25.57 14.32 -11.14
N GLY A 283 25.29 15.63 -11.05
CA GLY A 283 24.78 16.25 -9.82
C GLY A 283 23.40 15.72 -9.42
N ASN A 284 22.48 15.62 -10.37
CA ASN A 284 21.15 15.05 -10.15
C ASN A 284 21.21 13.56 -9.80
N LEU A 285 22.16 12.84 -10.41
CA LEU A 285 22.41 11.43 -10.11
C LEU A 285 22.90 11.26 -8.66
N LEU A 286 23.78 12.16 -8.21
CA LEU A 286 24.26 12.19 -6.83
C LEU A 286 23.10 12.45 -5.85
N ASP A 287 22.20 13.39 -6.15
CA ASP A 287 21.07 13.71 -5.28
C ASP A 287 20.05 12.58 -5.19
N LYS A 288 19.73 11.89 -6.31
CA LYS A 288 18.91 10.68 -6.30
C LYS A 288 19.55 9.57 -5.46
N ALA A 289 20.84 9.37 -5.60
CA ALA A 289 21.59 8.36 -4.85
C ALA A 289 21.61 8.66 -3.34
N LYS A 290 21.79 9.92 -2.94
CA LYS A 290 21.67 10.36 -1.53
C LYS A 290 20.28 10.07 -0.97
N ALA A 291 19.22 10.43 -1.72
CA ALA A 291 17.84 10.21 -1.32
C ALA A 291 17.56 8.72 -1.10
N LEU A 292 18.03 7.87 -2.01
CA LEU A 292 17.87 6.41 -1.88
C LEU A 292 18.56 5.86 -0.63
N LEU A 293 19.81 6.22 -0.38
CA LEU A 293 20.54 5.77 0.80
C LEU A 293 19.97 6.32 2.10
N ALA A 294 19.37 7.51 2.08
CA ALA A 294 18.71 8.08 3.25
C ALA A 294 17.38 7.37 3.59
N GLN A 295 16.72 6.79 2.62
CA GLN A 295 15.39 6.19 2.81
C GLN A 295 15.42 4.75 3.35
N SER A 296 16.23 3.86 2.82
CA SER A 296 16.09 2.45 3.19
C SER A 296 17.23 1.51 2.84
N GLY A 297 18.10 1.87 1.91
CA GLY A 297 19.06 0.93 1.32
C GLY A 297 20.15 0.44 2.27
N VAL A 298 20.29 1.06 3.42
CA VAL A 298 21.44 0.90 4.32
C VAL A 298 21.10 0.13 5.59
N LEU A 299 19.81 -0.09 5.85
CA LEU A 299 19.38 -0.78 7.05
C LEU A 299 18.66 -2.08 6.69
N ALA A 300 19.07 -3.16 7.32
CA ALA A 300 18.31 -4.41 7.28
C ALA A 300 16.84 -4.12 7.66
N THR A 301 15.92 -4.61 6.87
CA THR A 301 14.49 -4.45 7.18
C THR A 301 14.17 -5.26 8.42
N ARG A 302 13.67 -4.60 9.45
CA ARG A 302 13.17 -5.26 10.65
C ARG A 302 11.66 -5.41 10.52
N THR A 303 11.21 -6.64 10.39
CA THR A 303 9.79 -6.98 10.33
C THR A 303 9.37 -7.60 11.65
N ILE A 304 8.35 -7.02 12.25
CA ILE A 304 7.74 -7.56 13.46
C ILE A 304 6.36 -8.07 13.08
N SER A 305 6.19 -9.39 13.19
CA SER A 305 4.88 -10.02 13.07
C SER A 305 4.34 -10.33 14.45
N VAL A 306 3.13 -9.94 14.72
CA VAL A 306 2.45 -10.17 15.99
C VAL A 306 1.09 -10.84 15.76
N MET A 307 0.79 -11.85 16.56
CA MET A 307 -0.58 -12.31 16.72
C MET A 307 -1.13 -11.66 17.99
N ALA A 308 -2.21 -10.92 17.86
CA ALA A 308 -2.82 -10.21 18.98
C ALA A 308 -4.34 -10.30 18.92
N VAL A 309 -4.97 -10.25 20.08
CA VAL A 309 -6.43 -10.07 20.16
C VAL A 309 -6.72 -8.59 19.95
N ASP A 310 -7.55 -8.27 18.96
CA ASP A 310 -8.14 -6.95 18.87
C ASP A 310 -9.14 -6.76 20.01
N LEU A 311 -8.80 -5.87 20.94
CA LEU A 311 -9.61 -5.66 22.16
C LEU A 311 -11.02 -5.13 21.84
N HIS A 312 -11.24 -4.54 20.67
CA HIS A 312 -12.56 -4.17 20.19
C HIS A 312 -13.53 -5.35 20.14
N THR A 313 -13.03 -6.56 19.91
CA THR A 313 -13.86 -7.78 19.89
C THR A 313 -14.43 -8.14 21.27
N THR A 314 -13.80 -7.67 22.33
CA THR A 314 -14.19 -7.91 23.72
C THR A 314 -14.85 -6.71 24.39
N ASP A 315 -14.53 -5.51 23.94
CA ASP A 315 -15.05 -4.24 24.45
C ASP A 315 -15.23 -3.25 23.27
N ALA A 316 -16.49 -2.99 22.92
CA ALA A 316 -16.85 -2.11 21.81
C ALA A 316 -16.46 -0.64 22.04
N ASP A 317 -16.16 -0.24 23.28
CA ASP A 317 -15.68 1.12 23.57
C ASP A 317 -14.21 1.31 23.16
N ILE A 318 -13.47 0.23 22.89
CA ILE A 318 -12.11 0.26 22.37
C ILE A 318 -12.17 0.28 20.85
N ALA A 319 -11.54 1.27 20.21
CA ALA A 319 -11.53 1.33 18.75
C ALA A 319 -10.71 0.18 18.16
N ALA A 320 -11.21 -0.43 17.08
CA ALA A 320 -10.54 -1.52 16.37
C ALA A 320 -9.18 -1.12 15.80
N LEU A 321 -8.26 -2.06 15.68
CA LEU A 321 -7.00 -1.89 14.98
C LEU A 321 -7.25 -1.61 13.48
N ARG A 322 -6.42 -0.74 12.89
CA ARG A 322 -6.54 -0.32 11.50
C ARG A 322 -5.17 -0.34 10.84
N VAL A 323 -5.12 -0.79 9.59
CA VAL A 323 -3.97 -0.69 8.70
C VAL A 323 -3.62 0.79 8.43
N GLY A 324 -2.36 1.08 8.19
CA GLY A 324 -1.88 2.43 7.93
C GLY A 324 -1.89 3.34 9.15
N ARG A 325 -1.89 2.78 10.36
CA ARG A 325 -1.83 3.54 11.61
C ARG A 325 -0.70 3.06 12.51
N TYR A 326 -0.12 3.99 13.22
CA TYR A 326 0.85 3.68 14.25
C TYR A 326 0.21 2.94 15.42
N THR A 327 0.94 1.94 15.93
CA THR A 327 0.53 1.14 17.11
C THR A 327 1.75 0.91 17.98
N ASP A 328 1.60 1.11 19.29
CA ASP A 328 2.64 0.79 20.25
C ASP A 328 2.64 -0.71 20.52
N VAL A 329 3.80 -1.36 20.33
CA VAL A 329 4.01 -2.78 20.66
C VAL A 329 4.98 -2.87 21.80
N ILE A 330 4.53 -3.46 22.92
CA ILE A 330 5.26 -3.51 24.17
C ILE A 330 5.39 -4.95 24.65
N SER A 331 6.62 -5.45 24.70
CA SER A 331 6.94 -6.76 25.23
C SER A 331 8.24 -6.73 25.99
N GLU A 332 8.18 -6.49 27.28
CA GLU A 332 9.37 -6.42 28.16
C GLU A 332 10.25 -7.68 28.11
N PRO A 333 9.69 -8.92 28.10
CA PRO A 333 10.50 -10.12 28.02
C PRO A 333 11.34 -10.24 26.75
N HIS A 334 10.90 -9.57 25.66
CA HIS A 334 11.59 -9.57 24.37
C HIS A 334 12.39 -8.28 24.13
N GLY A 335 12.45 -7.40 25.15
CA GLY A 335 13.15 -6.10 25.02
C GLY A 335 12.53 -5.18 23.97
N LEU A 336 11.24 -5.35 23.67
CA LEU A 336 10.52 -4.60 22.67
C LEU A 336 9.62 -3.56 23.33
N SER A 337 9.84 -2.30 23.00
CA SER A 337 8.95 -1.17 23.36
C SER A 337 9.14 -0.09 22.30
N ALA A 338 8.32 -0.17 21.26
CA ALA A 338 8.44 0.76 20.14
C ALA A 338 7.08 0.92 19.42
N ARG A 339 7.01 1.99 18.64
CA ARG A 339 5.87 2.32 17.81
C ARG A 339 6.12 1.86 16.38
N TYR A 340 5.17 1.11 15.84
CA TYR A 340 5.21 0.58 14.48
C TYR A 340 3.95 0.96 13.72
N VAL A 341 4.03 1.00 12.40
CA VAL A 341 2.87 1.08 11.54
C VAL A 341 2.33 -0.33 11.31
N ILE A 342 1.02 -0.51 11.41
CA ILE A 342 0.39 -1.74 10.93
C ILE A 342 0.38 -1.65 9.40
N ALA A 343 1.33 -2.32 8.76
CA ALA A 343 1.40 -2.39 7.30
C ALA A 343 0.42 -3.41 6.73
N GLU A 344 0.14 -4.46 7.50
CA GLU A 344 -0.71 -5.58 7.13
C GLU A 344 -1.52 -6.05 8.34
N LEU A 345 -2.77 -6.44 8.13
CA LEU A 345 -3.70 -6.97 9.13
C LEU A 345 -4.50 -8.12 8.52
N GLU A 346 -4.48 -9.25 9.20
CA GLU A 346 -5.27 -10.42 8.84
C GLU A 346 -6.23 -10.81 9.98
#